data_290efd1479ebc4450e22e475fd08d771
#
_entry.id   290efd1479ebc4450e22e475fd08d771
#
_cell.length_a   1.000
_cell.length_b   1.000
_cell.length_c   1.000
_cell.angle_alpha   90.00
_cell.angle_beta   90.00
_cell.angle_gamma   90.00
#
_symmetry.space_group_name_H-M   'P 1'
#
loop_
_entity.id
_entity.type
_entity.pdbx_description
1 polymer ?
#
loop_
_entity_poly.entity_id
_entity_poly.type
_entity_poly.pdbx_seq_one_letter_code
_entity_poly.pdbx_strand_id
1 'polypeptide(L)'
;MKLPPYPIFPTLYGDTISLRQIVAEDIENLIEISFYDGIQATSVQKATEMQTKINLDYANGNSIHWGIADKLTNKIIGTCGYYRGLDKGAGELGCILLPNYRGQGFMTSAMQLAIEFGLNTIKLNRIWAITTKTNEKAIQLLEQLNFIKIADLEDNEIEYELRTN
;
A
#
# COMPACT_ATOMS: atom_id res chain seq x y z
N MET A 1 -19.35 5.96 4.40
CA MET A 1 -17.89 5.85 4.35
C MET A 1 -17.37 5.57 5.76
N LYS A 2 -16.52 4.59 5.91
CA LYS A 2 -15.98 4.19 7.23
C LYS A 2 -14.47 4.35 7.23
N LEU A 3 -14.01 5.54 7.64
CA LEU A 3 -12.60 5.92 7.68
C LEU A 3 -11.87 5.32 8.89
N PRO A 4 -10.53 5.13 8.81
CA PRO A 4 -9.73 4.84 9.99
C PRO A 4 -9.80 6.00 11.02
N PRO A 5 -9.39 5.81 12.29
CA PRO A 5 -8.93 4.54 12.80
C PRO A 5 -10.08 3.58 13.14
N TYR A 6 -9.82 2.29 13.02
CA TYR A 6 -10.77 1.25 13.41
C TYR A 6 -10.51 0.82 14.86
N PRO A 7 -11.52 0.32 15.60
CA PRO A 7 -11.33 -0.16 16.98
C PRO A 7 -10.26 -1.25 17.10
N ILE A 8 -10.17 -2.11 16.10
CA ILE A 8 -9.10 -3.10 15.94
C ILE A 8 -8.51 -2.88 14.55
N PHE A 9 -7.18 -2.79 14.46
CA PHE A 9 -6.52 -2.64 13.16
C PHE A 9 -6.89 -3.82 12.25
N PRO A 10 -7.43 -3.57 11.06
CA PRO A 10 -7.93 -4.65 10.21
C PRO A 10 -6.80 -5.54 9.69
N THR A 11 -6.96 -6.86 9.84
CA THR A 11 -6.12 -7.85 9.18
C THR A 11 -6.92 -8.48 8.03
N LEU A 12 -6.30 -8.52 6.85
CA LEU A 12 -6.92 -9.06 5.64
C LEU A 12 -6.20 -10.35 5.26
N TYR A 13 -6.95 -11.40 4.97
CA TYR A 13 -6.40 -12.73 4.75
C TYR A 13 -6.52 -13.12 3.27
N GLY A 14 -5.37 -13.39 2.63
CA GLY A 14 -5.28 -14.00 1.30
C GLY A 14 -4.83 -15.45 1.39
N ASP A 15 -4.59 -16.08 0.23
CA ASP A 15 -4.18 -17.49 0.18
C ASP A 15 -2.73 -17.68 0.62
N THR A 16 -1.82 -16.80 0.17
CA THR A 16 -0.38 -16.92 0.43
C THR A 16 0.17 -15.83 1.33
N ILE A 17 -0.59 -14.74 1.50
CA ILE A 17 -0.23 -13.57 2.32
C ILE A 17 -1.39 -13.15 3.20
N SER A 18 -1.07 -12.35 4.21
CA SER A 18 -2.03 -11.50 4.91
C SER A 18 -1.56 -10.05 4.89
N LEU A 19 -2.49 -9.13 5.00
CA LEU A 19 -2.19 -7.73 5.27
C LEU A 19 -2.46 -7.48 6.75
N ARG A 20 -1.44 -7.10 7.50
CA ARG A 20 -1.54 -6.89 8.93
C ARG A 20 -0.84 -5.61 9.39
N GLN A 21 -1.08 -5.22 10.62
CA GLN A 21 -0.38 -4.11 11.23
C GLN A 21 1.13 -4.37 11.32
N ILE A 22 1.92 -3.35 10.99
CA ILE A 22 3.37 -3.37 11.20
C ILE A 22 3.62 -3.05 12.67
N VAL A 23 4.42 -3.89 13.33
CA VAL A 23 4.83 -3.71 14.72
C VAL A 23 6.32 -3.40 14.79
N ALA A 24 6.81 -2.99 15.97
CA ALA A 24 8.19 -2.53 16.15
C ALA A 24 9.23 -3.56 15.69
N GLU A 25 8.98 -4.84 15.95
CA GLU A 25 9.87 -5.95 15.60
C GLU A 25 10.03 -6.17 14.10
N ASP A 26 9.10 -5.68 13.29
CA ASP A 26 9.17 -5.80 11.83
C ASP A 26 10.14 -4.79 11.20
N ILE A 27 10.38 -3.65 11.84
CA ILE A 27 10.96 -2.45 11.23
C ILE A 27 12.39 -2.66 10.74
N GLU A 28 13.22 -3.40 11.48
CA GLU A 28 14.62 -3.61 11.12
C GLU A 28 14.79 -4.29 9.75
N ASN A 29 13.82 -5.11 9.33
CA ASN A 29 13.84 -5.81 8.06
C ASN A 29 13.19 -5.01 6.92
N LEU A 30 12.67 -3.81 7.20
CA LEU A 30 11.92 -2.99 6.24
C LEU A 30 12.61 -1.68 5.88
N ILE A 31 13.83 -1.44 6.33
CA ILE A 31 14.52 -0.15 6.16
C ILE A 31 14.58 0.24 4.69
N GLU A 32 14.96 -0.68 3.80
CA GLU A 32 15.14 -0.40 2.37
C GLU A 32 13.83 -0.06 1.63
N ILE A 33 12.68 -0.41 2.20
CA ILE A 33 11.35 -0.08 1.66
C ILE A 33 10.56 0.86 2.57
N SER A 34 11.20 1.44 3.57
CA SER A 34 10.57 2.43 4.45
C SER A 34 10.72 3.83 3.87
N PHE A 35 9.59 4.41 3.47
CA PHE A 35 9.50 5.74 2.88
C PHE A 35 8.44 6.58 3.60
N TYR A 36 8.70 7.87 3.70
CA TYR A 36 7.70 8.86 4.09
C TYR A 36 7.96 10.16 3.34
N ASP A 37 6.91 10.72 2.71
CA ASP A 37 7.01 11.90 1.83
C ASP A 37 8.12 11.76 0.77
N GLY A 38 8.27 10.57 0.18
CA GLY A 38 9.27 10.29 -0.85
C GLY A 38 10.70 10.14 -0.35
N ILE A 39 10.94 10.21 0.96
CA ILE A 39 12.26 10.07 1.58
C ILE A 39 12.41 8.66 2.14
N GLN A 40 13.49 7.99 1.75
CA GLN A 40 13.82 6.65 2.23
C GLN A 40 14.56 6.69 3.56
N ALA A 41 14.21 5.76 4.46
CA ALA A 41 14.94 5.56 5.71
C ALA A 41 16.34 4.99 5.44
N THR A 42 17.30 5.43 6.23
CA THR A 42 18.69 4.98 6.16
C THR A 42 19.14 4.22 7.41
N SER A 43 18.26 4.07 8.38
CA SER A 43 18.53 3.40 9.66
C SER A 43 17.24 2.90 10.29
N VAL A 44 17.36 1.99 11.26
CA VAL A 44 16.23 1.54 12.09
C VAL A 44 15.56 2.70 12.80
N GLN A 45 16.35 3.63 13.34
CA GLN A 45 15.81 4.83 14.01
C GLN A 45 14.96 5.66 13.06
N LYS A 46 15.43 5.94 11.85
CA LYS A 46 14.68 6.70 10.85
C LYS A 46 13.41 5.96 10.40
N ALA A 47 13.51 4.67 10.15
CA ALA A 47 12.34 3.86 9.80
C ALA A 47 11.30 3.85 10.94
N THR A 48 11.73 3.80 12.19
CA THR A 48 10.85 3.87 13.36
C THR A 48 10.16 5.23 13.45
N GLU A 49 10.88 6.32 13.25
CA GLU A 49 10.31 7.68 13.19
C GLU A 49 9.26 7.80 12.08
N MET A 50 9.53 7.23 10.90
CA MET A 50 8.59 7.20 9.78
C MET A 50 7.34 6.40 10.12
N GLN A 51 7.50 5.23 10.75
CA GLN A 51 6.37 4.41 11.18
C GLN A 51 5.49 5.14 12.21
N THR A 52 6.10 5.92 13.10
CA THR A 52 5.36 6.76 14.06
C THR A 52 4.49 7.78 13.33
N LYS A 53 5.01 8.43 12.27
CA LYS A 53 4.25 9.37 11.45
C LYS A 53 3.11 8.67 10.70
N ILE A 54 3.36 7.50 10.14
CA ILE A 54 2.36 6.67 9.46
C ILE A 54 1.23 6.28 10.44
N ASN A 55 1.58 5.90 11.66
CA ASN A 55 0.62 5.57 12.70
C ASN A 55 -0.24 6.78 13.10
N LEU A 56 0.37 7.97 13.13
CA LEU A 56 -0.35 9.22 13.39
C LEU A 56 -1.32 9.57 12.26
N ASP A 57 -0.90 9.41 11.01
CA ASP A 57 -1.76 9.61 9.84
C ASP A 57 -2.97 8.67 9.88
N TYR A 58 -2.77 7.41 10.26
CA TYR A 58 -3.85 6.45 10.48
C TYR A 58 -4.80 6.90 11.61
N ALA A 59 -4.25 7.33 12.75
CA ALA A 59 -5.05 7.80 13.88
C ALA A 59 -5.89 9.03 13.53
N ASN A 60 -5.42 9.85 12.60
CA ASN A 60 -6.12 11.04 12.12
C ASN A 60 -7.08 10.74 10.94
N GLY A 61 -7.20 9.49 10.51
CA GLY A 61 -8.10 9.09 9.42
C GLY A 61 -7.59 9.36 8.01
N ASN A 62 -6.31 9.70 7.87
CA ASN A 62 -5.73 10.14 6.60
C ASN A 62 -5.19 9.01 5.72
N SER A 63 -4.83 7.89 6.34
CA SER A 63 -4.21 6.77 5.64
C SER A 63 -4.47 5.44 6.34
N ILE A 64 -4.22 4.34 5.62
CA ILE A 64 -4.09 3.01 6.20
C ILE A 64 -2.97 2.27 5.48
N HIS A 65 -1.98 1.80 6.23
CA HIS A 65 -0.84 1.05 5.75
C HIS A 65 -0.77 -0.31 6.41
N TRP A 66 -0.66 -1.35 5.60
CA TRP A 66 -0.45 -2.72 6.05
C TRP A 66 0.96 -3.19 5.75
N GLY A 67 1.49 -4.05 6.60
CA GLY A 67 2.56 -4.94 6.22
C GLY A 67 2.00 -6.11 5.44
N ILE A 68 2.66 -6.50 4.35
CA ILE A 68 2.39 -7.72 3.63
C ILE A 68 3.14 -8.83 4.34
N ALA A 69 2.43 -9.73 5.00
CA ALA A 69 3.02 -10.85 5.73
C ALA A 69 2.97 -12.14 4.91
N ASP A 70 4.10 -12.82 4.80
CA ASP A 70 4.15 -14.19 4.30
C ASP A 70 3.36 -15.09 5.25
N LYS A 71 2.39 -15.82 4.72
CA LYS A 71 1.48 -16.62 5.54
C LYS A 71 2.18 -17.80 6.25
N LEU A 72 3.27 -18.30 5.70
CA LEU A 72 4.03 -19.40 6.28
C LEU A 72 4.91 -18.97 7.46
N THR A 73 5.54 -17.81 7.36
CA THR A 73 6.53 -17.33 8.33
C THR A 73 6.04 -16.18 9.19
N ASN A 74 4.95 -15.52 8.79
CA ASN A 74 4.45 -14.27 9.35
C ASN A 74 5.44 -13.09 9.27
N LYS A 75 6.51 -13.23 8.50
CA LYS A 75 7.44 -12.14 8.25
C LYS A 75 6.83 -11.13 7.28
N ILE A 76 7.06 -9.86 7.53
CA ILE A 76 6.70 -8.80 6.59
C ILE A 76 7.67 -8.83 5.41
N ILE A 77 7.10 -8.94 4.21
CA ILE A 77 7.85 -9.02 2.94
C ILE A 77 7.64 -7.79 2.06
N GLY A 78 6.79 -6.88 2.49
CA GLY A 78 6.47 -5.66 1.77
C GLY A 78 5.44 -4.82 2.53
N THR A 79 5.01 -3.73 1.92
CA THR A 79 3.95 -2.87 2.44
C THR A 79 2.94 -2.55 1.36
N CYS A 80 1.70 -2.31 1.76
CA CYS A 80 0.60 -1.95 0.87
C CYS A 80 -0.37 -1.05 1.61
N GLY A 81 -0.94 -0.06 0.95
CA GLY A 81 -1.91 0.79 1.63
C GLY A 81 -2.43 1.94 0.81
N TYR A 82 -3.30 2.70 1.43
CA TYR A 82 -3.85 3.95 0.93
C TYR A 82 -3.14 5.12 1.61
N TYR A 83 -2.41 5.92 0.83
CA TYR A 83 -1.53 6.96 1.34
C TYR A 83 -2.24 8.29 1.57
N ARG A 84 -3.22 8.62 0.75
CA ARG A 84 -3.94 9.89 0.81
C ARG A 84 -5.29 9.81 0.10
N GLY A 85 -6.12 10.85 0.28
CA GLY A 85 -7.38 11.03 -0.42
C GLY A 85 -8.61 10.50 0.32
N LEU A 86 -8.43 9.81 1.44
CA LEU A 86 -9.54 9.17 2.17
C LEU A 86 -10.61 10.16 2.61
N ASP A 87 -10.21 11.38 2.99
CA ASP A 87 -11.11 12.47 3.37
C ASP A 87 -12.06 12.89 2.24
N LYS A 88 -11.68 12.63 0.99
CA LYS A 88 -12.46 12.95 -0.22
C LYS A 88 -13.18 11.73 -0.81
N GLY A 89 -13.21 10.62 -0.09
CA GLY A 89 -13.80 9.37 -0.58
C GLY A 89 -12.99 8.69 -1.67
N ALA A 90 -11.71 9.02 -1.78
CA ALA A 90 -10.78 8.45 -2.75
C ALA A 90 -9.59 7.83 -2.04
N GLY A 91 -8.79 7.02 -2.73
CA GLY A 91 -7.60 6.43 -2.14
C GLY A 91 -6.48 6.24 -3.15
N GLU A 92 -5.29 6.77 -2.85
CA GLU A 92 -4.08 6.45 -3.58
C GLU A 92 -3.50 5.14 -3.07
N LEU A 93 -3.59 4.11 -3.89
CA LEU A 93 -3.10 2.78 -3.58
C LEU A 93 -1.62 2.66 -3.95
N GLY A 94 -0.80 2.26 -3.00
CA GLY A 94 0.61 1.96 -3.21
C GLY A 94 1.01 0.63 -2.61
N CYS A 95 2.00 0.00 -3.20
CA CYS A 95 2.50 -1.30 -2.78
C CYS A 95 3.99 -1.41 -3.14
N ILE A 96 4.79 -1.93 -2.22
CA ILE A 96 6.21 -2.18 -2.45
C ILE A 96 6.61 -3.49 -1.77
N LEU A 97 7.44 -4.29 -2.46
CA LEU A 97 7.99 -5.54 -1.94
C LEU A 97 9.49 -5.43 -1.71
N LEU A 98 9.98 -6.14 -0.70
CA LEU A 98 11.41 -6.43 -0.58
C LEU A 98 11.89 -7.15 -1.85
N PRO A 99 13.13 -6.86 -2.33
CA PRO A 99 13.59 -7.36 -3.63
C PRO A 99 13.48 -8.87 -3.82
N ASN A 100 13.78 -9.66 -2.79
CA ASN A 100 13.75 -11.12 -2.87
C ASN A 100 12.35 -11.74 -3.05
N TYR A 101 11.31 -10.93 -2.87
CA TYR A 101 9.91 -11.40 -2.97
C TYR A 101 9.20 -10.89 -4.22
N ARG A 102 9.91 -10.19 -5.09
CA ARG A 102 9.36 -9.67 -6.36
C ARG A 102 9.20 -10.77 -7.39
N GLY A 103 8.22 -10.61 -8.29
CA GLY A 103 7.99 -11.54 -9.40
C GLY A 103 7.35 -12.87 -9.01
N GLN A 104 6.70 -12.95 -7.84
CA GLN A 104 6.09 -14.18 -7.31
C GLN A 104 4.57 -14.06 -7.10
N GLY A 105 3.97 -12.97 -7.56
CA GLY A 105 2.52 -12.75 -7.44
C GLY A 105 2.05 -12.14 -6.12
N PHE A 106 2.94 -11.85 -5.18
CA PHE A 106 2.57 -11.29 -3.87
C PHE A 106 1.96 -9.89 -3.97
N MET A 107 2.48 -9.05 -4.86
CA MET A 107 1.96 -7.70 -5.05
C MET A 107 0.53 -7.71 -5.60
N THR A 108 0.24 -8.58 -6.56
CA THR A 108 -1.11 -8.76 -7.10
C THR A 108 -2.09 -9.14 -6.00
N SER A 109 -1.75 -10.13 -5.18
CA SER A 109 -2.57 -10.58 -4.06
C SER A 109 -2.80 -9.47 -3.03
N ALA A 110 -1.75 -8.74 -2.68
CA ALA A 110 -1.84 -7.63 -1.73
C ALA A 110 -2.75 -6.51 -2.23
N MET A 111 -2.57 -6.10 -3.48
CA MET A 111 -3.40 -5.04 -4.07
C MET A 111 -4.86 -5.45 -4.21
N GLN A 112 -5.15 -6.70 -4.56
CA GLN A 112 -6.53 -7.21 -4.61
C GLN A 112 -7.22 -7.11 -3.26
N LEU A 113 -6.56 -7.52 -2.17
CA LEU A 113 -7.09 -7.40 -0.81
C LEU A 113 -7.35 -5.94 -0.42
N ALA A 114 -6.39 -5.05 -0.72
CA ALA A 114 -6.52 -3.64 -0.42
C ALA A 114 -7.66 -2.97 -1.24
N ILE A 115 -7.80 -3.33 -2.51
CA ILE A 115 -8.89 -2.85 -3.38
C ILE A 115 -10.24 -3.28 -2.82
N GLU A 116 -10.40 -4.56 -2.48
CA GLU A 116 -11.62 -5.09 -1.90
C GLU A 116 -11.99 -4.37 -0.60
N PHE A 117 -11.02 -4.14 0.27
CA PHE A 117 -11.21 -3.38 1.50
C PHE A 117 -11.62 -1.93 1.24
N GLY A 118 -10.95 -1.27 0.29
CA GLY A 118 -11.27 0.09 -0.11
C GLY A 118 -12.70 0.24 -0.61
N LEU A 119 -13.14 -0.66 -1.48
CA LEU A 119 -14.49 -0.62 -2.07
C LEU A 119 -15.57 -1.05 -1.07
N ASN A 120 -15.33 -2.11 -0.30
CA ASN A 120 -16.37 -2.74 0.51
C ASN A 120 -16.44 -2.23 1.95
N THR A 121 -15.31 -1.83 2.54
CA THR A 121 -15.24 -1.36 3.93
C THR A 121 -15.15 0.15 4.01
N ILE A 122 -14.17 0.76 3.37
CA ILE A 122 -14.03 2.23 3.39
C ILE A 122 -15.15 2.88 2.55
N LYS A 123 -15.62 2.19 1.50
CA LYS A 123 -16.60 2.71 0.53
C LYS A 123 -16.02 3.85 -0.31
N LEU A 124 -14.80 3.64 -0.80
CA LEU A 124 -14.16 4.59 -1.71
C LEU A 124 -14.91 4.65 -3.05
N ASN A 125 -15.06 5.86 -3.56
CA ASN A 125 -15.64 6.13 -4.87
C ASN A 125 -14.58 6.10 -5.98
N ARG A 126 -13.32 6.29 -5.60
CA ARG A 126 -12.20 6.35 -6.53
C ARG A 126 -10.95 5.72 -5.89
N ILE A 127 -10.29 4.85 -6.63
CA ILE A 127 -8.97 4.31 -6.26
C ILE A 127 -8.02 4.61 -7.41
N TRP A 128 -6.89 5.25 -7.12
CA TRP A 128 -5.86 5.54 -8.11
C TRP A 128 -4.50 5.07 -7.65
N ALA A 129 -3.57 4.98 -8.57
CA ALA A 129 -2.18 4.62 -8.31
C ALA A 129 -1.26 5.43 -9.23
N ILE A 130 -0.07 5.74 -8.75
CA ILE A 130 0.95 6.45 -9.50
C ILE A 130 2.17 5.54 -9.66
N THR A 131 2.70 5.47 -10.86
CA THR A 131 3.96 4.77 -11.15
C THR A 131 4.76 5.57 -12.17
N THR A 132 6.00 5.14 -12.45
CA THR A 132 6.82 5.78 -13.48
C THR A 132 6.61 5.12 -14.84
N LYS A 133 6.82 5.87 -15.92
CA LYS A 133 6.69 5.38 -17.31
C LYS A 133 7.65 4.22 -17.61
N THR A 134 8.75 4.13 -16.89
CA THR A 134 9.77 3.08 -17.06
C THR A 134 9.49 1.82 -16.24
N ASN A 135 8.53 1.85 -15.33
CA ASN A 135 8.18 0.70 -14.51
C ASN A 135 7.15 -0.19 -15.22
N GLU A 136 7.61 -0.92 -16.24
CA GLU A 136 6.75 -1.76 -17.08
C GLU A 136 5.99 -2.84 -16.29
N LYS A 137 6.63 -3.42 -15.26
CA LYS A 137 6.00 -4.45 -14.42
C LYS A 137 4.85 -3.89 -13.60
N ALA A 138 5.01 -2.70 -13.05
CA ALA A 138 3.93 -2.03 -12.33
C ALA A 138 2.77 -1.65 -13.25
N ILE A 139 3.07 -1.15 -14.46
CA ILE A 139 2.07 -0.83 -15.47
C ILE A 139 1.27 -2.08 -15.85
N GLN A 140 1.94 -3.19 -16.16
CA GLN A 140 1.27 -4.46 -16.48
C GLN A 140 0.38 -4.94 -15.33
N LEU A 141 0.87 -4.84 -14.09
CA LEU A 141 0.09 -5.23 -12.91
C LEU A 141 -1.17 -4.37 -12.76
N LEU A 142 -1.04 -3.04 -12.88
CA LEU A 142 -2.18 -2.13 -12.80
C LEU A 142 -3.22 -2.43 -13.88
N GLU A 143 -2.78 -2.65 -15.11
CA GLU A 143 -3.68 -3.00 -16.22
C GLU A 143 -4.38 -4.36 -15.99
N GLN A 144 -3.68 -5.36 -15.46
CA GLN A 144 -4.27 -6.64 -15.07
C GLN A 144 -5.33 -6.51 -13.96
N LEU A 145 -5.18 -5.53 -13.09
CA LEU A 145 -6.13 -5.22 -12.03
C LEU A 145 -7.25 -4.26 -12.46
N ASN A 146 -7.40 -4.04 -13.76
CA ASN A 146 -8.42 -3.15 -14.36
C ASN A 146 -8.22 -1.66 -14.06
N PHE A 147 -6.98 -1.23 -13.81
CA PHE A 147 -6.65 0.18 -13.83
C PHE A 147 -6.45 0.66 -15.26
N ILE A 148 -6.89 1.88 -15.53
CA ILE A 148 -6.69 2.55 -16.82
C ILE A 148 -5.85 3.81 -16.62
N LYS A 149 -5.05 4.15 -17.61
CA LYS A 149 -4.25 5.38 -17.61
C LYS A 149 -5.17 6.59 -17.67
N ILE A 150 -4.99 7.52 -16.75
CA ILE A 150 -5.76 8.76 -16.66
C ILE A 150 -4.95 9.96 -17.15
N ALA A 151 -3.68 10.06 -16.75
CA ALA A 151 -2.87 11.23 -17.05
C ALA A 151 -1.37 10.90 -17.04
N ASP A 152 -0.62 11.70 -17.80
CA ASP A 152 0.82 11.85 -17.61
C ASP A 152 1.06 12.97 -16.58
N LEU A 153 1.93 12.71 -15.62
CA LEU A 153 2.30 13.65 -14.58
C LEU A 153 3.75 14.15 -14.80
N GLU A 154 4.20 15.06 -13.96
CA GLU A 154 5.58 15.49 -13.93
C GLU A 154 6.51 14.37 -13.46
N ASP A 155 7.83 14.55 -13.59
CA ASP A 155 8.85 13.59 -13.13
C ASP A 155 8.73 12.18 -13.71
N ASN A 156 8.26 12.07 -14.96
CA ASN A 156 8.10 10.79 -15.66
C ASN A 156 7.10 9.84 -14.99
N GLU A 157 6.14 10.38 -14.24
CA GLU A 157 5.10 9.62 -13.58
C GLU A 157 3.83 9.51 -14.43
N ILE A 158 3.05 8.47 -14.14
CA ILE A 158 1.75 8.21 -14.77
C ILE A 158 0.73 7.91 -13.68
N GLU A 159 -0.46 8.49 -13.83
CA GLU A 159 -1.61 8.19 -12.98
C GLU A 159 -2.52 7.16 -13.64
N TYR A 160 -2.87 6.15 -12.88
CA TYR A 160 -3.84 5.11 -13.22
C TYR A 160 -5.01 5.14 -12.25
N GLU A 161 -6.19 4.79 -12.73
CA GLU A 161 -7.40 4.74 -11.93
C GLU A 161 -8.13 3.41 -12.12
N LEU A 162 -8.61 2.83 -11.02
CA LEU A 162 -9.37 1.59 -11.04
C LEU A 162 -10.71 1.81 -11.74
N ARG A 163 -10.99 1.00 -12.73
CA ARG A 163 -12.29 0.96 -13.39
C ARG A 163 -13.27 0.19 -12.51
N THR A 164 -14.24 0.88 -11.96
CA THR A 164 -15.37 0.26 -11.27
C THR A 164 -16.54 0.18 -12.24
N ASN A 165 -17.08 -1.02 -12.41
CA ASN A 165 -18.26 -1.25 -13.25
C ASN A 165 -19.53 -0.67 -12.61
#